data_52910965ea0f6365ac9687303202101d
#
_entry.id   52910965ea0f6365ac9687303202101d
#
_cell.length_a   1.000
_cell.length_b   1.000
_cell.length_c   1.000
_cell.angle_alpha   90.00
_cell.angle_beta   90.00
_cell.angle_gamma   90.00
#
_symmetry.space_group_name_H-M   'P 1'
#
loop_
_entity.id
_entity.type
_entity.pdbx_description
1 polymer ?
#
loop_
_entity_poly.entity_id
_entity_poly.type
_entity_poly.pdbx_seq_one_letter_code
_entity_poly.pdbx_strand_id
1 'polypeptide(L)'
;MKNEDDVEVGAKEERRKALGEDQTIADAEQALGDREQARLDREEDVGEGEQTKLDAYGPGAVPASVQAVQSRQQRMRDAKQAAQDRLQKNRDTYQATLDQEQTSLDAPVVDPATEAQQRVQAAMDRARAAHERAQAAQERAIAAAERASAWEARASQ
;
A
#
# COMPACT_ATOMS: atom_id res chain seq x y z
N MET A 1 39.60 23.34 -22.31
CA MET A 1 38.36 22.77 -22.90
C MET A 1 38.03 21.57 -22.02
N LYS A 2 36.86 21.55 -21.33
CA LYS A 2 36.35 20.32 -20.68
C LYS A 2 35.95 19.39 -21.82
N ASN A 3 36.36 18.14 -21.76
CA ASN A 3 35.95 17.14 -22.74
C ASN A 3 34.45 16.91 -22.62
N GLU A 4 33.78 16.62 -23.72
CA GLU A 4 32.33 16.27 -23.74
C GLU A 4 32.04 15.10 -22.80
N ASP A 5 32.96 14.15 -22.72
CA ASP A 5 32.87 12.97 -21.82
C ASP A 5 32.85 13.38 -20.32
N ASP A 6 33.64 14.42 -19.91
CA ASP A 6 33.63 14.89 -18.51
C ASP A 6 32.29 15.55 -18.12
N VAL A 7 31.63 16.19 -19.08
CA VAL A 7 30.32 16.83 -18.87
C VAL A 7 29.21 15.77 -18.75
N GLU A 8 29.29 14.73 -19.58
CA GLU A 8 28.30 13.63 -19.54
C GLU A 8 28.40 12.81 -18.26
N VAL A 9 29.64 12.53 -17.81
CA VAL A 9 29.88 11.84 -16.53
C VAL A 9 29.33 12.65 -15.35
N GLY A 10 29.59 13.94 -15.30
CA GLY A 10 29.08 14.83 -14.26
C GLY A 10 27.55 14.89 -14.23
N ALA A 11 26.91 14.96 -15.39
CA ALA A 11 25.45 14.96 -15.48
C ALA A 11 24.82 13.62 -15.00
N LYS A 12 25.45 12.48 -15.28
CA LYS A 12 25.02 11.18 -14.79
C LYS A 12 25.14 11.06 -13.27
N GLU A 13 26.22 11.59 -12.70
CA GLU A 13 26.40 11.58 -11.24
C GLU A 13 25.37 12.46 -10.53
N GLU A 14 25.08 13.65 -11.03
CA GLU A 14 24.05 14.52 -10.50
C GLU A 14 22.67 13.86 -10.56
N ARG A 15 22.35 13.19 -11.66
CA ARG A 15 21.10 12.48 -11.83
C ARG A 15 20.98 11.29 -10.87
N ARG A 16 22.07 10.54 -10.65
CA ARG A 16 22.11 9.47 -9.65
C ARG A 16 21.87 9.98 -8.24
N LYS A 17 22.46 11.13 -7.90
CA LYS A 17 22.26 11.74 -6.59
C LYS A 17 20.81 12.16 -6.39
N ALA A 18 20.23 12.86 -7.37
CA ALA A 18 18.82 13.27 -7.32
C ALA A 18 17.89 12.06 -7.18
N LEU A 19 18.13 10.99 -7.94
CA LEU A 19 17.34 9.77 -7.86
C LEU A 19 17.49 9.08 -6.48
N GLY A 20 18.67 9.11 -5.87
CA GLY A 20 18.88 8.60 -4.53
C GLY A 20 18.12 9.40 -3.45
N GLU A 21 17.98 10.70 -3.62
CA GLU A 21 17.17 11.56 -2.75
C GLU A 21 15.67 11.23 -2.92
N ASP A 22 15.19 11.12 -4.16
CA ASP A 22 13.80 10.73 -4.46
C ASP A 22 13.47 9.33 -3.91
N GLN A 23 14.39 8.38 -4.01
CA GLN A 23 14.26 7.04 -3.46
C GLN A 23 14.10 7.07 -1.93
N THR A 24 14.90 7.89 -1.25
CA THR A 24 14.82 8.05 0.21
C THR A 24 13.46 8.62 0.65
N ILE A 25 12.93 9.58 -0.11
CA ILE A 25 11.60 10.16 0.14
C ILE A 25 10.52 9.09 -0.08
N ALA A 26 10.58 8.36 -1.18
CA ALA A 26 9.62 7.33 -1.50
C ALA A 26 9.60 6.20 -0.45
N ASP A 27 10.75 5.78 0.04
CA ASP A 27 10.88 4.78 1.12
C ASP A 27 10.27 5.31 2.43
N ALA A 28 10.45 6.59 2.76
CA ALA A 28 9.85 7.22 3.93
C ALA A 28 8.32 7.32 3.82
N GLU A 29 7.80 7.71 2.65
CA GLU A 29 6.36 7.74 2.37
C GLU A 29 5.74 6.34 2.42
N GLN A 30 6.45 5.34 1.93
CA GLN A 30 6.05 3.94 2.01
C GLN A 30 5.92 3.50 3.47
N ALA A 31 6.93 3.77 4.31
CA ALA A 31 6.91 3.42 5.72
C ALA A 31 5.77 4.10 6.50
N LEU A 32 5.41 5.33 6.13
CA LEU A 32 4.24 6.03 6.69
C LEU A 32 2.94 5.34 6.27
N GLY A 33 2.82 4.95 5.00
CA GLY A 33 1.67 4.21 4.49
C GLY A 33 1.45 2.88 5.19
N ASP A 34 2.51 2.13 5.39
CA ASP A 34 2.46 0.84 6.07
C ASP A 34 2.00 0.97 7.54
N ARG A 35 2.44 2.05 8.24
CA ARG A 35 1.97 2.35 9.60
C ARG A 35 0.48 2.72 9.65
N GLU A 36 0.02 3.49 8.67
CA GLU A 36 -1.38 3.90 8.57
C GLU A 36 -2.25 2.69 8.23
N GLN A 37 -1.80 1.81 7.34
CA GLN A 37 -2.45 0.56 7.04
C GLN A 37 -2.60 -0.31 8.30
N ALA A 38 -1.52 -0.53 9.04
CA ALA A 38 -1.55 -1.29 10.29
C ALA A 38 -2.47 -0.69 11.37
N ARG A 39 -2.74 0.62 11.32
CA ARG A 39 -3.72 1.26 12.19
C ARG A 39 -5.14 0.92 11.75
N LEU A 40 -5.43 1.01 10.45
CA LEU A 40 -6.75 0.69 9.91
C LEU A 40 -7.12 -0.78 10.12
N ASP A 41 -6.18 -1.69 9.91
CA ASP A 41 -6.37 -3.11 10.17
C ASP A 41 -6.78 -3.36 11.64
N ARG A 42 -6.14 -2.66 12.61
CA ARG A 42 -6.52 -2.75 14.03
C ARG A 42 -7.89 -2.15 14.33
N GLU A 43 -8.27 -1.05 13.65
CA GLU A 43 -9.61 -0.46 13.77
C GLU A 43 -10.68 -1.41 13.21
N GLU A 44 -10.36 -2.17 12.18
CA GLU A 44 -11.23 -3.20 11.60
C GLU A 44 -11.42 -4.37 12.57
N ASP A 45 -10.33 -4.93 13.10
CA ASP A 45 -10.36 -6.02 14.09
C ASP A 45 -11.24 -5.69 15.30
N VAL A 46 -11.12 -4.49 15.84
CA VAL A 46 -11.94 -3.99 16.96
C VAL A 46 -13.42 -3.96 16.54
N GLY A 47 -13.70 -3.45 15.33
CA GLY A 47 -15.06 -3.37 14.83
C GLY A 47 -15.71 -4.72 14.59
N GLU A 48 -14.98 -5.69 14.10
CA GLU A 48 -15.45 -7.07 13.91
C GLU A 48 -15.73 -7.74 15.27
N GLY A 49 -14.87 -7.50 16.26
CA GLY A 49 -15.09 -7.98 17.62
C GLY A 49 -16.35 -7.40 18.28
N GLU A 50 -16.65 -6.12 18.04
CA GLU A 50 -17.89 -5.49 18.50
C GLU A 50 -19.12 -6.08 17.78
N GLN A 51 -19.04 -6.30 16.47
CA GLN A 51 -20.12 -6.90 15.70
C GLN A 51 -20.41 -8.32 16.17
N THR A 52 -19.38 -9.13 16.38
CA THR A 52 -19.52 -10.51 16.88
C THR A 52 -20.22 -10.56 18.23
N LYS A 53 -19.91 -9.62 19.14
CA LYS A 53 -20.59 -9.53 20.45
C LYS A 53 -22.07 -9.23 20.31
N LEU A 54 -22.46 -8.38 19.37
CA LEU A 54 -23.85 -8.02 19.15
C LEU A 54 -24.64 -9.16 18.47
N ASP A 55 -24.01 -9.84 17.53
CA ASP A 55 -24.60 -11.01 16.88
C ASP A 55 -24.87 -12.14 17.91
N ALA A 56 -24.08 -12.22 18.97
CA ALA A 56 -24.28 -13.16 20.09
C ALA A 56 -25.56 -12.92 20.93
N TYR A 57 -26.12 -11.70 20.91
CA TYR A 57 -27.39 -11.41 21.59
C TYR A 57 -28.62 -11.98 20.87
N GLY A 58 -28.45 -12.50 19.66
CA GLY A 58 -29.52 -13.13 18.88
C GLY A 58 -30.39 -12.14 18.08
N PRO A 59 -31.16 -12.67 17.13
CA PRO A 59 -31.98 -11.85 16.24
C PRO A 59 -33.06 -11.11 17.03
N GLY A 60 -33.14 -9.80 16.87
CA GLY A 60 -34.14 -8.93 17.51
C GLY A 60 -33.79 -8.40 18.91
N ALA A 61 -32.67 -8.84 19.51
CA ALA A 61 -32.25 -8.34 20.82
C ALA A 61 -31.55 -6.95 20.71
N VAL A 62 -31.01 -6.63 19.57
CA VAL A 62 -30.33 -5.35 19.33
C VAL A 62 -31.28 -4.36 18.64
N PRO A 63 -31.50 -3.15 19.21
CA PRO A 63 -32.34 -2.15 18.58
C PRO A 63 -31.89 -1.80 17.15
N ALA A 64 -32.83 -1.62 16.23
CA ALA A 64 -32.56 -1.27 14.85
C ALA A 64 -31.70 0.00 14.70
N SER A 65 -31.84 0.95 15.63
CA SER A 65 -31.01 2.15 15.69
C SER A 65 -29.52 1.86 15.91
N VAL A 66 -29.22 0.88 16.78
CA VAL A 66 -27.83 0.47 17.07
C VAL A 66 -27.25 -0.24 15.86
N GLN A 67 -28.01 -1.12 15.22
CA GLN A 67 -27.59 -1.80 13.98
C GLN A 67 -27.34 -0.79 12.85
N ALA A 68 -28.18 0.24 12.70
CA ALA A 68 -27.99 1.28 11.70
C ALA A 68 -26.71 2.10 11.93
N VAL A 69 -26.40 2.43 13.18
CA VAL A 69 -25.15 3.15 13.53
C VAL A 69 -23.93 2.31 13.17
N GLN A 70 -23.93 1.04 13.52
CA GLN A 70 -22.80 0.14 13.24
C GLN A 70 -22.57 -0.06 11.75
N SER A 71 -23.66 -0.27 10.99
CA SER A 71 -23.56 -0.38 9.54
C SER A 71 -22.98 0.89 8.89
N ARG A 72 -23.31 2.05 9.46
CA ARG A 72 -22.71 3.31 9.00
C ARG A 72 -21.22 3.38 9.34
N GLN A 73 -20.85 2.96 10.55
CA GLN A 73 -19.45 2.92 10.96
C GLN A 73 -18.63 1.95 10.10
N GLN A 74 -19.17 0.76 9.83
CA GLN A 74 -18.52 -0.22 8.97
C GLN A 74 -18.31 0.33 7.55
N ARG A 75 -19.34 0.90 6.92
CA ARG A 75 -19.18 1.54 5.61
C ARG A 75 -18.12 2.66 5.60
N MET A 76 -17.99 3.42 6.69
CA MET A 76 -16.95 4.44 6.80
C MET A 76 -15.55 3.82 6.90
N ARG A 77 -15.39 2.71 7.62
CA ARG A 77 -14.12 1.96 7.68
C ARG A 77 -13.75 1.40 6.32
N ASP A 78 -14.68 0.73 5.65
CA ASP A 78 -14.47 0.17 4.31
C ASP A 78 -14.08 1.26 3.30
N ALA A 79 -14.70 2.46 3.37
CA ALA A 79 -14.35 3.59 2.51
C ALA A 79 -12.95 4.15 2.81
N LYS A 80 -12.56 4.24 4.09
CA LYS A 80 -11.20 4.65 4.48
C LYS A 80 -10.18 3.64 3.98
N GLN A 81 -10.44 2.36 4.16
CA GLN A 81 -9.57 1.27 3.72
C GLN A 81 -9.38 1.32 2.21
N ALA A 82 -10.46 1.44 1.44
CA ALA A 82 -10.38 1.56 -0.02
C ALA A 82 -9.60 2.80 -0.49
N ALA A 83 -9.69 3.92 0.24
CA ALA A 83 -8.90 5.11 -0.05
C ALA A 83 -7.41 4.87 0.22
N GLN A 84 -7.08 4.22 1.33
CA GLN A 84 -5.70 3.88 1.69
C GLN A 84 -5.08 2.91 0.68
N ASP A 85 -5.80 1.87 0.26
CA ASP A 85 -5.35 0.91 -0.74
C ASP A 85 -5.03 1.60 -2.09
N ARG A 86 -5.81 2.63 -2.47
CA ARG A 86 -5.52 3.42 -3.68
C ARG A 86 -4.24 4.25 -3.53
N LEU A 87 -4.05 4.89 -2.38
CA LEU A 87 -2.83 5.65 -2.09
C LEU A 87 -1.61 4.73 -2.09
N GLN A 88 -1.74 3.56 -1.49
CA GLN A 88 -0.67 2.57 -1.45
C GLN A 88 -0.29 2.10 -2.86
N LYS A 89 -1.28 1.80 -3.70
CA LYS A 89 -1.04 1.43 -5.11
C LYS A 89 -0.28 2.52 -5.87
N ASN A 90 -0.61 3.80 -5.63
CA ASN A 90 0.10 4.90 -6.27
C ASN A 90 1.56 4.98 -5.81
N ARG A 91 1.83 4.79 -4.51
CA ARG A 91 3.20 4.75 -3.98
C ARG A 91 3.99 3.59 -4.59
N ASP A 92 3.42 2.40 -4.63
CA ASP A 92 4.05 1.22 -5.23
C ASP A 92 4.38 1.45 -6.72
N THR A 93 3.49 2.14 -7.45
CA THR A 93 3.72 2.49 -8.86
C THR A 93 4.86 3.51 -9.00
N TYR A 94 4.89 4.53 -8.14
CA TYR A 94 5.95 5.53 -8.13
C TYR A 94 7.31 4.89 -7.80
N GLN A 95 7.36 4.04 -6.79
CA GLN A 95 8.55 3.29 -6.40
C GLN A 95 9.08 2.44 -7.56
N ALA A 96 8.20 1.72 -8.25
CA ALA A 96 8.57 0.91 -9.41
C ALA A 96 9.19 1.77 -10.54
N THR A 97 8.70 3.00 -10.73
CA THR A 97 9.25 3.94 -11.71
C THR A 97 10.67 4.36 -11.33
N LEU A 98 10.90 4.73 -10.06
CA LEU A 98 12.23 5.07 -9.56
C LEU A 98 13.22 3.91 -9.71
N ASP A 99 12.80 2.69 -9.38
CA ASP A 99 13.62 1.48 -9.53
C ASP A 99 14.00 1.24 -11.00
N GLN A 100 13.07 1.50 -11.93
CA GLN A 100 13.33 1.38 -13.37
C GLN A 100 14.32 2.44 -13.86
N GLU A 101 14.17 3.69 -13.43
CA GLU A 101 15.13 4.77 -13.76
C GLU A 101 16.50 4.47 -13.18
N GLN A 102 16.58 4.01 -11.94
CA GLN A 102 17.83 3.61 -11.31
C GLN A 102 18.53 2.51 -12.11
N THR A 103 17.79 1.47 -12.50
CA THR A 103 18.32 0.37 -13.30
C THR A 103 18.86 0.85 -14.65
N SER A 104 18.18 1.82 -15.28
CA SER A 104 18.61 2.38 -16.56
C SER A 104 19.90 3.21 -16.46
N LEU A 105 20.11 3.90 -15.33
CA LEU A 105 21.32 4.68 -15.08
C LEU A 105 22.50 3.79 -14.69
N ASP A 106 22.24 2.63 -14.12
CA ASP A 106 23.27 1.66 -13.72
C ASP A 106 23.67 0.68 -14.84
N ALA A 107 23.02 0.73 -16.01
CA ALA A 107 23.42 -0.01 -17.19
C ALA A 107 24.88 0.33 -17.58
N PRO A 108 25.74 -0.63 -17.86
CA PRO A 108 27.12 -0.67 -17.43
C PRO A 108 28.04 0.36 -18.09
N VAL A 109 28.65 1.20 -17.24
CA VAL A 109 30.01 1.69 -17.48
C VAL A 109 30.85 1.18 -16.29
N VAL A 110 31.61 0.11 -16.53
CA VAL A 110 32.68 -0.44 -15.66
C VAL A 110 32.34 -0.78 -14.22
N ASP A 111 32.09 -2.05 -14.01
CA ASP A 111 32.15 -2.86 -12.78
C ASP A 111 31.78 -2.21 -11.43
N PRO A 112 30.54 -2.09 -11.18
CA PRO A 112 29.96 -2.12 -9.84
C PRO A 112 28.97 -3.30 -9.70
N ALA A 113 29.39 -4.50 -10.08
CA ALA A 113 28.55 -5.70 -10.09
C ALA A 113 27.85 -5.94 -8.74
N THR A 114 28.52 -5.58 -7.64
CA THR A 114 27.96 -5.76 -6.29
C THR A 114 26.88 -4.74 -5.96
N GLU A 115 27.05 -3.46 -6.32
CA GLU A 115 26.02 -2.44 -6.07
C GLU A 115 24.80 -2.62 -6.97
N ALA A 116 25.00 -2.94 -8.24
CA ALA A 116 23.91 -3.25 -9.16
C ALA A 116 23.11 -4.48 -8.69
N GLN A 117 23.78 -5.52 -8.22
CA GLN A 117 23.12 -6.70 -7.65
C GLN A 117 22.30 -6.36 -6.40
N GLN A 118 22.83 -5.54 -5.49
CA GLN A 118 22.09 -5.11 -4.29
C GLN A 118 20.85 -4.29 -4.65
N ARG A 119 20.94 -3.40 -5.64
CA ARG A 119 19.81 -2.61 -6.11
C ARG A 119 18.74 -3.47 -6.79
N VAL A 120 19.15 -4.41 -7.64
CA VAL A 120 18.22 -5.38 -8.24
C VAL A 120 17.51 -6.20 -7.17
N GLN A 121 18.24 -6.66 -6.16
CA GLN A 121 17.64 -7.41 -5.05
C GLN A 121 16.64 -6.54 -4.28
N ALA A 122 17.00 -5.30 -3.95
CA ALA A 122 16.09 -4.38 -3.28
C ALA A 122 14.83 -4.06 -4.11
N ALA A 123 14.98 -3.93 -5.44
CA ALA A 123 13.85 -3.75 -6.34
C ALA A 123 12.94 -5.00 -6.36
N MET A 124 13.50 -6.20 -6.38
CA MET A 124 12.74 -7.44 -6.29
C MET A 124 11.98 -7.57 -4.97
N ASP A 125 12.62 -7.22 -3.86
CA ASP A 125 11.99 -7.29 -2.54
C ASP A 125 10.84 -6.27 -2.42
N ARG A 126 11.00 -5.05 -2.97
CA ARG A 126 9.92 -4.06 -3.05
C ARG A 126 8.77 -4.54 -3.93
N ALA A 127 9.07 -5.10 -5.10
CA ALA A 127 8.04 -5.65 -6.00
C ALA A 127 7.26 -6.79 -5.34
N ARG A 128 7.94 -7.64 -4.56
CA ARG A 128 7.30 -8.71 -3.79
C ARG A 128 6.39 -8.15 -2.71
N ALA A 129 6.86 -7.18 -1.94
CA ALA A 129 6.05 -6.52 -0.92
C ALA A 129 4.83 -5.80 -1.52
N ALA A 130 4.98 -5.14 -2.68
CA ALA A 130 3.88 -4.52 -3.40
C ALA A 130 2.83 -5.56 -3.85
N HIS A 131 3.29 -6.73 -4.33
CA HIS A 131 2.40 -7.82 -4.71
C HIS A 131 1.62 -8.38 -3.51
N GLU A 132 2.28 -8.62 -2.39
CA GLU A 132 1.65 -9.08 -1.15
C GLU A 132 0.61 -8.07 -0.63
N ARG A 133 0.92 -6.76 -0.68
CA ARG A 133 -0.06 -5.70 -0.34
C ARG A 133 -1.26 -5.69 -1.28
N ALA A 134 -1.04 -5.86 -2.59
CA ALA A 134 -2.12 -5.92 -3.56
C ALA A 134 -3.04 -7.13 -3.33
N GLN A 135 -2.49 -8.29 -2.98
CA GLN A 135 -3.27 -9.46 -2.61
C GLN A 135 -4.09 -9.20 -1.34
N ALA A 136 -3.48 -8.66 -0.29
CA ALA A 136 -4.21 -8.32 0.94
C ALA A 136 -5.33 -7.29 0.69
N ALA A 137 -5.10 -6.29 -0.17
CA ALA A 137 -6.14 -5.34 -0.56
C ALA A 137 -7.31 -6.03 -1.31
N GLN A 138 -7.00 -6.99 -2.16
CA GLN A 138 -8.03 -7.77 -2.86
C GLN A 138 -8.84 -8.64 -1.89
N GLU A 139 -8.19 -9.31 -0.96
CA GLU A 139 -8.87 -10.11 0.08
C GLU A 139 -9.80 -9.25 0.95
N ARG A 140 -9.33 -8.05 1.38
CA ARG A 140 -10.17 -7.10 2.11
C ARG A 140 -11.38 -6.64 1.28
N ALA A 141 -11.20 -6.38 -0.01
CA ALA A 141 -12.30 -5.99 -0.89
C ALA A 141 -13.35 -7.10 -1.03
N ILE A 142 -12.92 -8.35 -1.12
CA ILE A 142 -13.81 -9.52 -1.16
C ILE A 142 -14.59 -9.63 0.17
N ALA A 143 -13.90 -9.57 1.30
CA ALA A 143 -14.52 -9.62 2.61
C ALA A 143 -15.53 -8.47 2.83
N ALA A 144 -15.21 -7.25 2.36
CA ALA A 144 -16.15 -6.13 2.41
C ALA A 144 -17.41 -6.37 1.56
N ALA A 145 -17.26 -6.96 0.37
CA ALA A 145 -18.38 -7.31 -0.50
C ALA A 145 -19.27 -8.41 0.11
N GLU A 146 -18.67 -9.41 0.73
CA GLU A 146 -19.40 -10.49 1.44
C GLU A 146 -20.18 -9.94 2.63
N ARG A 147 -19.57 -9.04 3.43
CA ARG A 147 -20.26 -8.35 4.54
C ARG A 147 -21.45 -7.54 4.04
N ALA A 148 -21.29 -6.81 2.92
CA ALA A 148 -22.38 -6.03 2.33
C ALA A 148 -23.53 -6.92 1.88
N SER A 149 -23.25 -8.04 1.21
CA SER A 149 -24.26 -9.02 0.77
C SER A 149 -25.00 -9.66 1.94
N ALA A 150 -24.28 -10.05 2.99
CA ALA A 150 -24.87 -10.62 4.19
C ALA A 150 -25.80 -9.62 4.91
N TRP A 151 -25.42 -8.33 4.88
CA TRP A 151 -26.24 -7.26 5.42
C TRP A 151 -27.54 -7.08 4.64
N GLU A 152 -27.48 -7.02 3.31
CA GLU A 152 -28.67 -6.90 2.45
C GLU A 152 -29.63 -8.06 2.65
N ALA A 153 -29.11 -9.28 2.78
CA ALA A 153 -29.91 -10.47 3.04
C ALA A 153 -30.66 -10.40 4.39
N ARG A 154 -30.02 -9.84 5.44
CA ARG A 154 -30.66 -9.65 6.76
C ARG A 154 -31.71 -8.53 6.75
N ALA A 155 -31.48 -7.47 6.00
CA ALA A 155 -32.41 -6.34 5.92
C ALA A 155 -33.69 -6.67 5.13
N SER A 156 -33.68 -7.76 4.36
CA SER A 156 -34.81 -8.23 3.55
C SER A 156 -35.73 -9.27 4.26
N GLN A 157 -35.36 -9.66 5.49
CA GLN A 157 -36.16 -10.55 6.35
C GLN A 157 -36.98 -9.78 7.40
#